data_d4a367a8bf63bf7d86d9cb16d20d7371
#
_entry.id   d4a367a8bf63bf7d86d9cb16d20d7371
#
_cell.length_a   1.000
_cell.length_b   1.000
_cell.length_c   1.000
_cell.angle_alpha   90.00
_cell.angle_beta   90.00
_cell.angle_gamma   90.00
#
_symmetry.space_group_name_H-M   'P 1'
#
loop_
_entity.id
_entity.type
_entity.pdbx_description
1 polymer ?
#
loop_
_entity_poly.entity_id
_entity_poly.type
_entity_poly.pdbx_seq_one_letter_code
_entity_poly.pdbx_strand_id
1 'polypeptide(L)'
;LLFILSCCGNFTICNAQTITVRGRVTDRKTGEVLSDANIGDLMSRTGVAANTYGLYSIRIKGGRCVLRCSMLGYVTQMDTLTLTANSVHNFALMPDNYQLSDVEVMGNQKAGGQLTLNQKDIQALPTLGSEPDVLKSLQYLPGVISGNEGSNNISVRGSNQWGNLILLDEAMVYNPNHALSFFSVFNNDAIQQVSLYKSYFPLKYGGRTSSVIDVKMREGNNQEKHRSATIGVIASKIQLEGPIKKGKTSYLIAGRFAYPGAVLNVLK
;
A
#
# COMPACT_ATOMS: atom_id res chain seq x y z
N LEU A 1 63.64 -13.03 43.08
CA LEU A 1 63.74 -12.84 41.65
C LEU A 1 62.39 -12.99 41.01
N LEU A 2 61.73 -11.86 40.72
CA LEU A 2 60.35 -11.78 40.25
C LEU A 2 60.36 -11.78 38.70
N PHE A 3 59.80 -12.82 38.06
CA PHE A 3 59.54 -12.80 36.61
C PHE A 3 58.06 -12.48 36.42
N ILE A 4 57.76 -11.23 36.05
CA ILE A 4 56.44 -10.84 35.60
C ILE A 4 56.38 -11.11 34.10
N LEU A 5 55.67 -12.18 33.73
CA LEU A 5 55.38 -12.50 32.35
C LEU A 5 54.25 -11.55 31.84
N SER A 6 54.64 -10.51 31.10
CA SER A 6 53.71 -9.60 30.43
C SER A 6 53.07 -10.30 29.24
N CYS A 7 51.88 -10.83 29.44
CA CYS A 7 51.05 -11.37 28.39
C CYS A 7 50.25 -10.23 27.75
N CYS A 8 50.84 -9.46 26.82
CA CYS A 8 50.12 -8.53 25.97
C CYS A 8 49.26 -9.32 24.96
N GLY A 9 48.08 -9.71 25.41
CA GLY A 9 47.06 -10.19 24.46
C GLY A 9 46.61 -9.07 23.55
N ASN A 10 46.96 -9.15 22.26
CA ASN A 10 46.37 -8.31 21.20
C ASN A 10 44.88 -8.60 21.11
N PHE A 11 44.06 -7.82 21.83
CA PHE A 11 42.64 -7.77 21.60
C PHE A 11 42.41 -7.04 20.24
N THR A 12 42.34 -7.79 19.16
CA THR A 12 41.79 -7.29 17.92
C THR A 12 40.30 -7.05 18.12
N ILE A 13 39.93 -5.78 18.35
CA ILE A 13 38.53 -5.36 18.31
C ILE A 13 38.04 -5.52 16.88
N CYS A 14 37.35 -6.64 16.62
CA CYS A 14 36.67 -6.86 15.36
C CYS A 14 35.48 -5.90 15.31
N ASN A 15 35.68 -4.69 14.78
CA ASN A 15 34.61 -3.76 14.46
C ASN A 15 33.77 -4.38 13.36
N ALA A 16 32.62 -4.96 13.71
CA ALA A 16 31.65 -5.41 12.73
C ALA A 16 31.14 -4.17 11.98
N GLN A 17 31.69 -3.94 10.79
CA GLN A 17 31.29 -2.81 9.94
C GLN A 17 29.81 -2.94 9.60
N THR A 18 29.01 -1.97 10.03
CA THR A 18 27.59 -1.89 9.67
C THR A 18 27.47 -1.30 8.26
N ILE A 19 26.82 -2.03 7.40
CA ILE A 19 26.61 -1.67 5.99
C ILE A 19 25.13 -1.33 5.80
N THR A 20 24.86 -0.32 4.99
CA THR A 20 23.50 0.07 4.62
C THR A 20 23.19 -0.47 3.23
N VAL A 21 22.13 -1.29 3.13
CA VAL A 21 21.54 -1.71 1.86
C VAL A 21 20.28 -0.89 1.62
N ARG A 22 20.19 -0.28 0.47
CA ARG A 22 19.05 0.51 0.01
C ARG A 22 18.48 -0.11 -1.26
N GLY A 23 17.22 0.13 -1.53
CA GLY A 23 16.63 -0.34 -2.77
C GLY A 23 15.17 0.03 -2.89
N ARG A 24 14.57 -0.44 -3.98
CA ARG A 24 13.15 -0.30 -4.29
C ARG A 24 12.53 -1.68 -4.45
N VAL A 25 11.28 -1.80 -4.00
CA VAL A 25 10.47 -2.99 -4.22
C VAL A 25 9.41 -2.67 -5.27
N THR A 26 9.30 -3.50 -6.29
CA THR A 26 8.36 -3.32 -7.40
C THR A 26 7.66 -4.63 -7.74
N ASP A 27 6.50 -4.53 -8.37
CA ASP A 27 5.82 -5.64 -9.03
C ASP A 27 6.60 -5.99 -10.31
N ARG A 28 6.92 -7.27 -10.49
CA ARG A 28 7.70 -7.73 -11.64
C ARG A 28 6.94 -7.64 -12.95
N LYS A 29 5.59 -7.74 -12.94
CA LYS A 29 4.78 -7.71 -14.16
C LYS A 29 4.46 -6.28 -14.59
N THR A 30 4.09 -5.42 -13.64
CA THR A 30 3.63 -4.05 -13.94
C THR A 30 4.73 -3.01 -13.79
N GLY A 31 5.75 -3.30 -12.95
CA GLY A 31 6.79 -2.34 -12.55
C GLY A 31 6.31 -1.29 -11.55
N GLU A 32 5.05 -1.37 -11.08
CA GLU A 32 4.53 -0.49 -10.04
C GLU A 32 5.27 -0.71 -8.72
N VAL A 33 5.40 0.35 -7.94
CA VAL A 33 6.05 0.29 -6.63
C VAL A 33 5.16 -0.46 -5.63
N LEU A 34 5.79 -1.26 -4.79
CA LEU A 34 5.13 -2.00 -3.72
C LEU A 34 5.45 -1.34 -2.38
N SER A 35 4.49 -0.58 -1.86
CA SER A 35 4.57 -0.03 -0.52
C SER A 35 4.33 -1.10 0.52
N ASP A 36 4.94 -0.92 1.69
CA ASP A 36 4.74 -1.81 2.84
C ASP A 36 5.28 -3.24 2.69
N ALA A 37 6.01 -3.54 1.62
CA ALA A 37 6.75 -4.78 1.53
C ALA A 37 7.74 -4.90 2.70
N ASN A 38 7.82 -6.08 3.29
CA ASN A 38 8.72 -6.34 4.41
C ASN A 38 10.05 -6.88 3.90
N ILE A 39 11.14 -6.19 4.23
CA ILE A 39 12.50 -6.61 3.91
C ILE A 39 13.22 -6.97 5.20
N GLY A 40 13.74 -8.18 5.31
CA GLY A 40 14.46 -8.64 6.49
C GLY A 40 15.74 -9.39 6.13
N ASP A 41 16.77 -9.23 6.93
CA ASP A 41 17.95 -10.09 6.89
C ASP A 41 17.77 -11.24 7.89
N LEU A 42 17.77 -12.47 7.36
CA LEU A 42 17.57 -13.67 8.16
C LEU A 42 18.75 -13.96 9.10
N MET A 43 19.95 -13.45 8.79
CA MET A 43 21.15 -13.67 9.60
C MET A 43 21.18 -12.75 10.82
N SER A 44 20.92 -11.46 10.65
CA SER A 44 20.92 -10.48 11.74
C SER A 44 19.57 -10.31 12.42
N ARG A 45 18.51 -10.94 11.90
CA ARG A 45 17.11 -10.80 12.36
C ARG A 45 16.65 -9.34 12.42
N THR A 46 17.16 -8.51 11.55
CA THR A 46 16.72 -7.11 11.40
C THR A 46 15.78 -7.00 10.22
N GLY A 47 14.80 -6.12 10.30
CA GLY A 47 13.82 -5.92 9.24
C GLY A 47 13.33 -4.49 9.17
N VAL A 48 12.91 -4.08 7.98
CA VAL A 48 12.30 -2.78 7.69
C VAL A 48 11.14 -2.97 6.71
N ALA A 49 10.18 -2.06 6.73
CA ALA A 49 9.15 -2.00 5.70
C ALA A 49 9.53 -0.96 4.63
N ALA A 50 9.20 -1.23 3.38
CA ALA A 50 9.28 -0.26 2.31
C ALA A 50 8.31 0.90 2.58
N ASN A 51 8.71 2.12 2.22
CA ASN A 51 7.86 3.29 2.36
C ASN A 51 6.79 3.35 1.24
N THR A 52 5.98 4.40 1.22
CA THR A 52 4.92 4.62 0.20
C THR A 52 5.43 4.70 -1.23
N TYR A 53 6.72 4.91 -1.44
CA TYR A 53 7.38 4.92 -2.75
C TYR A 53 8.12 3.61 -3.05
N GLY A 54 7.85 2.56 -2.26
CA GLY A 54 8.52 1.27 -2.39
C GLY A 54 10.00 1.29 -2.01
N LEU A 55 10.52 2.38 -1.42
CA LEU A 55 11.93 2.51 -1.06
C LEU A 55 12.17 1.94 0.34
N TYR A 56 13.31 1.25 0.49
CA TYR A 56 13.75 0.74 1.77
C TYR A 56 15.21 1.06 2.05
N SER A 57 15.59 1.05 3.33
CA SER A 57 16.96 1.18 3.79
C SER A 57 17.14 0.33 5.04
N ILE A 58 17.96 -0.71 4.96
CA ILE A 58 18.24 -1.63 6.05
C ILE A 58 19.73 -1.58 6.42
N ARG A 59 20.02 -1.58 7.72
CA ARG A 59 21.39 -1.65 8.25
C ARG A 59 21.67 -3.07 8.71
N ILE A 60 22.70 -3.68 8.16
CA ILE A 60 23.11 -5.06 8.44
C ILE A 60 24.61 -5.14 8.66
N LYS A 61 25.06 -6.22 9.25
CA LYS A 61 26.50 -6.48 9.42
C LYS A 61 27.12 -6.84 8.07
N GLY A 62 28.32 -6.34 7.82
CA GLY A 62 29.11 -6.71 6.63
C GLY A 62 29.38 -8.21 6.59
N GLY A 63 29.52 -8.74 5.35
CA GLY A 63 29.69 -10.17 5.10
C GLY A 63 28.54 -10.78 4.34
N ARG A 64 28.35 -12.09 4.50
CA ARG A 64 27.25 -12.83 3.87
C ARG A 64 25.93 -12.51 4.58
N CYS A 65 24.91 -12.11 3.84
CA CYS A 65 23.54 -11.89 4.33
C CYS A 65 22.53 -12.56 3.42
N VAL A 66 21.35 -12.86 3.95
CA VAL A 66 20.22 -13.41 3.20
C VAL A 66 19.04 -12.45 3.38
N LEU A 67 18.84 -11.62 2.37
CA LEU A 67 17.71 -10.69 2.36
C LEU A 67 16.46 -11.41 1.87
N ARG A 68 15.41 -11.36 2.69
CA ARG A 68 14.08 -11.83 2.37
C ARG A 68 13.18 -10.64 2.14
N CYS A 69 12.51 -10.60 1.00
CA CYS A 69 11.46 -9.63 0.72
C CYS A 69 10.12 -10.34 0.60
N SER A 70 9.13 -9.91 1.35
CA SER A 70 7.79 -10.51 1.38
C SER A 70 6.69 -9.45 1.43
N MET A 71 5.61 -9.71 0.71
CA MET A 71 4.40 -8.90 0.71
C MET A 71 3.18 -9.79 0.48
N LEU A 72 2.04 -9.43 1.07
CA LEU A 72 0.79 -10.17 0.87
C LEU A 72 0.37 -10.11 -0.60
N GLY A 73 0.01 -11.26 -1.18
CA GLY A 73 -0.35 -11.40 -2.59
C GLY A 73 0.84 -11.46 -3.54
N TYR A 74 2.05 -11.67 -3.02
CA TYR A 74 3.27 -11.83 -3.79
C TYR A 74 4.10 -13.02 -3.30
N VAL A 75 4.80 -13.65 -4.23
CA VAL A 75 5.75 -14.71 -3.91
C VAL A 75 6.95 -14.10 -3.16
N THR A 76 7.26 -14.67 -1.99
CA THR A 76 8.42 -14.22 -1.20
C THR A 76 9.72 -14.46 -1.98
N GLN A 77 10.54 -13.44 -2.12
CA GLN A 77 11.86 -13.53 -2.73
C GLN A 77 12.96 -13.54 -1.67
N MET A 78 13.98 -14.37 -1.87
CA MET A 78 15.16 -14.46 -1.01
C MET A 78 16.41 -14.35 -1.86
N ASP A 79 17.27 -13.38 -1.53
CA ASP A 79 18.52 -13.16 -2.23
C ASP A 79 19.70 -13.22 -1.25
N THR A 80 20.71 -14.01 -1.62
CA THR A 80 21.95 -14.12 -0.84
C THR A 80 22.99 -13.14 -1.41
N LEU A 81 23.46 -12.23 -0.57
CA LEU A 81 24.42 -11.20 -0.93
C LEU A 81 25.67 -11.31 -0.05
N THR A 82 26.81 -10.94 -0.62
CA THR A 82 28.05 -10.73 0.13
C THR A 82 28.40 -9.26 0.07
N LEU A 83 28.29 -8.59 1.20
CA LEU A 83 28.39 -7.13 1.30
C LEU A 83 29.71 -6.72 1.97
N THR A 84 30.47 -5.90 1.26
CA THR A 84 31.73 -5.29 1.75
C THR A 84 31.60 -3.78 1.91
N ALA A 85 30.61 -3.16 1.28
CA ALA A 85 30.32 -1.73 1.32
C ALA A 85 28.82 -1.48 1.17
N ASN A 86 28.40 -0.21 1.39
CA ASN A 86 27.03 0.21 1.14
C ASN A 86 26.63 -0.12 -0.30
N SER A 87 25.47 -0.72 -0.46
CA SER A 87 25.02 -1.23 -1.76
C SER A 87 23.56 -0.91 -2.04
N VAL A 88 23.18 -0.99 -3.31
CA VAL A 88 21.80 -0.87 -3.76
C VAL A 88 21.34 -2.24 -4.25
N HIS A 89 20.22 -2.73 -3.72
CA HIS A 89 19.59 -3.98 -4.13
C HIS A 89 18.08 -3.78 -4.29
N ASN A 90 17.56 -4.05 -5.49
CA ASN A 90 16.14 -3.88 -5.80
C ASN A 90 15.45 -5.24 -5.85
N PHE A 91 14.24 -5.31 -5.30
CA PHE A 91 13.38 -6.48 -5.38
C PHE A 91 12.29 -6.26 -6.43
N ALA A 92 12.03 -7.30 -7.25
CA ALA A 92 10.92 -7.34 -8.18
C ALA A 92 10.09 -8.59 -7.88
N LEU A 93 9.04 -8.42 -7.08
CA LEU A 93 8.21 -9.52 -6.59
C LEU A 93 7.23 -9.99 -7.68
N MET A 94 7.07 -11.31 -7.81
CA MET A 94 6.05 -11.90 -8.66
C MET A 94 4.72 -11.91 -7.93
N PRO A 95 3.62 -11.44 -8.58
CA PRO A 95 2.27 -11.63 -8.03
C PRO A 95 2.01 -13.11 -7.81
N ASP A 96 1.51 -13.46 -6.64
CA ASP A 96 1.07 -14.81 -6.32
C ASP A 96 -0.41 -14.93 -6.64
N ASN A 97 -0.76 -15.89 -7.52
CA ASN A 97 -2.14 -16.18 -7.90
C ASN A 97 -2.82 -17.13 -6.91
N TYR A 98 -2.56 -16.98 -5.61
CA TYR A 98 -3.33 -17.70 -4.62
C TYR A 98 -4.81 -17.31 -4.74
N GLN A 99 -5.63 -18.21 -5.20
CA GLN A 99 -7.07 -18.14 -4.97
C GLN A 99 -7.28 -18.29 -3.47
N LEU A 100 -7.57 -17.18 -2.81
CA LEU A 100 -7.97 -17.18 -1.41
C LEU A 100 -9.33 -17.89 -1.32
N SER A 101 -9.32 -19.12 -0.81
CA SER A 101 -10.51 -19.69 -0.19
C SER A 101 -10.76 -18.90 1.09
N ASP A 102 -11.93 -18.25 1.15
CA ASP A 102 -12.41 -17.36 2.21
C ASP A 102 -11.60 -16.07 2.38
N VAL A 103 -12.17 -14.97 1.89
CA VAL A 103 -11.63 -13.63 2.10
C VAL A 103 -11.99 -13.18 3.51
N GLU A 104 -11.19 -13.58 4.48
CA GLU A 104 -11.16 -12.87 5.75
C GLU A 104 -10.41 -11.56 5.49
N VAL A 105 -11.15 -10.44 5.42
CA VAL A 105 -10.56 -9.10 5.23
C VAL A 105 -9.83 -8.69 6.50
N MET A 106 -8.66 -9.27 6.69
CA MET A 106 -7.71 -8.78 7.68
C MET A 106 -6.89 -7.68 7.02
N GLY A 107 -7.35 -6.42 7.17
CA GLY A 107 -6.49 -5.28 6.87
C GLY A 107 -5.17 -5.45 7.59
N ASN A 108 -4.04 -5.32 6.87
CA ASN A 108 -2.70 -5.39 7.46
C ASN A 108 -2.60 -4.34 8.57
N GLN A 109 -2.73 -4.80 9.83
CA GLN A 109 -2.64 -3.92 10.98
C GLN A 109 -1.17 -3.65 11.29
N LYS A 110 -0.71 -2.44 11.01
CA LYS A 110 0.59 -1.97 11.48
C LYS A 110 0.54 -1.59 12.94
N ALA A 111 1.69 -1.67 13.61
CA ALA A 111 1.85 -1.12 14.96
C ALA A 111 1.40 0.35 14.97
N GLY A 112 0.39 0.68 15.81
CA GLY A 112 -0.17 2.04 15.88
C GLY A 112 -1.62 2.20 15.37
N GLY A 113 -2.29 1.12 14.93
CA GLY A 113 -3.71 1.18 14.53
C GLY A 113 -3.95 1.67 13.09
N GLN A 114 -2.95 1.60 12.23
CA GLN A 114 -3.10 1.77 10.79
C GLN A 114 -3.66 0.49 10.18
N LEU A 115 -4.70 0.62 9.35
CA LEU A 115 -5.24 -0.44 8.50
C LEU A 115 -5.05 -0.02 7.04
N THR A 116 -4.56 -0.94 6.21
CA THR A 116 -4.34 -0.68 4.78
C THR A 116 -5.07 -1.72 3.97
N LEU A 117 -5.87 -1.27 2.99
CA LEU A 117 -6.50 -2.08 1.95
C LEU A 117 -5.82 -1.76 0.62
N ASN A 118 -5.37 -2.76 -0.09
CA ASN A 118 -4.86 -2.60 -1.44
C ASN A 118 -6.01 -2.76 -2.47
N GLN A 119 -5.73 -2.51 -3.73
CA GLN A 119 -6.73 -2.57 -4.81
C GLN A 119 -7.44 -3.94 -4.87
N LYS A 120 -6.71 -5.05 -4.67
CA LYS A 120 -7.30 -6.40 -4.70
C LYS A 120 -8.26 -6.61 -3.54
N ASP A 121 -7.92 -6.12 -2.34
CA ASP A 121 -8.78 -6.20 -1.16
C ASP A 121 -10.09 -5.44 -1.40
N ILE A 122 -10.00 -4.22 -1.97
CA ILE A 122 -11.18 -3.40 -2.29
C ILE A 122 -12.07 -4.09 -3.34
N GLN A 123 -11.49 -4.72 -4.36
CA GLN A 123 -12.22 -5.43 -5.41
C GLN A 123 -12.88 -6.73 -4.92
N ALA A 124 -12.33 -7.36 -3.89
CA ALA A 124 -12.84 -8.61 -3.32
C ALA A 124 -14.06 -8.40 -2.40
N LEU A 125 -14.30 -7.16 -1.95
CA LEU A 125 -15.40 -6.84 -1.05
C LEU A 125 -16.76 -6.85 -1.76
N PRO A 126 -17.85 -7.20 -1.05
CA PRO A 126 -19.20 -7.11 -1.58
C PRO A 126 -19.52 -5.69 -2.03
N THR A 127 -20.09 -5.55 -3.22
CA THR A 127 -20.37 -4.25 -3.84
C THR A 127 -21.84 -4.09 -4.16
N LEU A 128 -22.34 -2.87 -4.00
CA LEU A 128 -23.68 -2.52 -4.46
C LEU A 128 -23.60 -2.20 -5.97
N GLY A 129 -24.38 -2.96 -6.78
CA GLY A 129 -24.42 -2.74 -8.25
C GLY A 129 -23.12 -3.08 -8.98
N SER A 130 -22.31 -4.00 -8.45
CA SER A 130 -21.02 -4.45 -9.02
C SER A 130 -19.97 -3.33 -9.15
N GLU A 131 -20.12 -2.25 -8.40
CA GLU A 131 -19.19 -1.12 -8.40
C GLU A 131 -18.42 -1.08 -7.07
N PRO A 132 -17.13 -1.53 -7.03
CA PRO A 132 -16.29 -1.37 -5.85
C PRO A 132 -16.11 0.12 -5.52
N ASP A 133 -16.20 0.46 -4.23
CA ASP A 133 -16.04 1.84 -3.76
C ASP A 133 -15.07 1.89 -2.59
N VAL A 134 -14.09 2.79 -2.69
CA VAL A 134 -13.00 2.93 -1.70
C VAL A 134 -13.54 3.24 -0.31
N LEU A 135 -14.49 4.16 -0.20
CA LEU A 135 -15.05 4.54 1.11
C LEU A 135 -15.94 3.45 1.69
N LYS A 136 -16.75 2.77 0.85
CA LYS A 136 -17.53 1.61 1.31
C LYS A 136 -16.66 0.47 1.78
N SER A 137 -15.52 0.24 1.12
CA SER A 137 -14.60 -0.81 1.56
C SER A 137 -14.07 -0.57 2.97
N LEU A 138 -13.88 0.69 3.38
CA LEU A 138 -13.47 1.02 4.74
C LEU A 138 -14.54 0.74 5.79
N GLN A 139 -15.84 0.71 5.42
CA GLN A 139 -16.93 0.41 6.35
C GLN A 139 -16.94 -1.04 6.83
N TYR A 140 -16.23 -1.95 6.12
CA TYR A 140 -16.02 -3.34 6.58
C TYR A 140 -14.92 -3.46 7.64
N LEU A 141 -14.16 -2.39 7.89
CA LEU A 141 -13.09 -2.42 8.88
C LEU A 141 -13.60 -2.21 10.31
N PRO A 142 -13.04 -2.88 11.31
CA PRO A 142 -13.45 -2.74 12.70
C PRO A 142 -13.40 -1.28 13.19
N GLY A 143 -14.48 -0.79 13.81
CA GLY A 143 -14.59 0.57 14.36
C GLY A 143 -14.87 1.65 13.32
N VAL A 144 -15.27 1.25 12.12
CA VAL A 144 -15.81 2.13 11.08
C VAL A 144 -17.27 1.79 10.86
N ILE A 145 -18.13 2.79 10.86
CA ILE A 145 -19.55 2.63 10.59
C ILE A 145 -20.03 3.58 9.49
N SER A 146 -21.04 3.18 8.75
CA SER A 146 -21.74 4.07 7.83
C SER A 146 -22.51 5.12 8.61
N GLY A 147 -22.52 6.36 8.13
CA GLY A 147 -23.35 7.41 8.73
C GLY A 147 -24.84 7.19 8.51
N ASN A 148 -25.23 6.65 7.34
CA ASN A 148 -26.59 6.29 6.98
C ASN A 148 -26.53 5.03 6.09
N GLU A 149 -27.60 4.25 6.06
CA GLU A 149 -27.68 3.06 5.20
C GLU A 149 -27.45 3.41 3.72
N GLY A 150 -26.58 2.65 3.07
CA GLY A 150 -26.21 2.84 1.65
C GLY A 150 -25.32 4.05 1.35
N SER A 151 -25.04 4.90 2.35
CA SER A 151 -24.19 6.09 2.20
C SER A 151 -22.71 5.75 2.28
N ASN A 152 -21.89 6.53 1.56
CA ASN A 152 -20.43 6.53 1.67
C ASN A 152 -19.89 7.34 2.86
N ASN A 153 -20.77 7.94 3.64
CA ASN A 153 -20.36 8.66 4.83
C ASN A 153 -19.73 7.72 5.84
N ILE A 154 -18.58 8.09 6.38
CA ILE A 154 -17.82 7.27 7.30
C ILE A 154 -17.75 7.96 8.64
N SER A 155 -18.11 7.24 9.70
CA SER A 155 -17.86 7.58 11.08
C SER A 155 -16.84 6.60 11.65
N VAL A 156 -15.71 7.11 12.13
CA VAL A 156 -14.65 6.31 12.73
C VAL A 156 -14.71 6.50 14.24
N ARG A 157 -14.89 5.39 14.97
CA ARG A 157 -14.99 5.39 16.44
C ARG A 157 -16.09 6.33 16.99
N GLY A 158 -17.23 6.40 16.30
CA GLY A 158 -18.36 7.23 16.73
C GLY A 158 -18.21 8.72 16.50
N SER A 159 -17.17 9.14 15.75
CA SER A 159 -16.98 10.55 15.40
C SER A 159 -17.93 11.02 14.31
N ASN A 160 -18.05 12.33 14.17
CA ASN A 160 -18.73 12.95 13.04
C ASN A 160 -17.95 12.69 11.73
N GLN A 161 -18.68 12.53 10.62
CA GLN A 161 -18.09 12.36 9.28
C GLN A 161 -17.10 13.47 8.88
N TRP A 162 -17.31 14.71 9.35
CA TRP A 162 -16.44 15.85 9.12
C TRP A 162 -15.14 15.82 9.92
N GLY A 163 -15.04 14.93 10.91
CA GLY A 163 -13.83 14.72 11.71
C GLY A 163 -12.73 13.98 10.99
N ASN A 164 -13.00 13.38 9.85
CA ASN A 164 -12.03 12.60 9.07
C ASN A 164 -11.24 13.51 8.12
N LEU A 165 -9.92 13.32 8.05
CA LEU A 165 -9.06 13.88 7.01
C LEU A 165 -8.96 12.89 5.87
N ILE A 166 -9.40 13.27 4.68
CA ILE A 166 -9.35 12.43 3.49
C ILE A 166 -8.36 13.04 2.51
N LEU A 167 -7.39 12.27 2.10
CA LEU A 167 -6.31 12.68 1.21
C LEU A 167 -6.27 11.81 -0.04
N LEU A 168 -5.97 12.40 -1.18
CA LEU A 168 -5.64 11.73 -2.42
C LEU A 168 -4.24 12.19 -2.84
N ASP A 169 -3.26 11.29 -2.80
CA ASP A 169 -1.84 11.62 -3.03
C ASP A 169 -1.39 12.87 -2.27
N GLU A 170 -1.69 12.91 -0.94
CA GLU A 170 -1.39 14.01 -0.02
C GLU A 170 -2.24 15.28 -0.21
N ALA A 171 -3.05 15.39 -1.27
CA ALA A 171 -3.98 16.49 -1.47
C ALA A 171 -5.29 16.27 -0.71
N MET A 172 -5.77 17.29 0.02
CA MET A 172 -7.01 17.20 0.80
C MET A 172 -8.25 17.15 -0.11
N VAL A 173 -9.08 16.15 0.12
CA VAL A 173 -10.40 16.00 -0.52
C VAL A 173 -11.48 16.48 0.44
N TYR A 174 -12.03 17.65 0.19
CA TYR A 174 -13.05 18.27 1.06
C TYR A 174 -14.39 17.55 1.01
N ASN A 175 -14.84 17.17 -0.17
CA ASN A 175 -16.08 16.43 -0.37
C ASN A 175 -15.78 15.11 -1.11
N PRO A 176 -15.64 14.00 -0.40
CA PRO A 176 -15.33 12.71 -1.00
C PRO A 176 -16.55 12.02 -1.60
N ASN A 177 -17.74 12.60 -1.48
CA ASN A 177 -19.00 11.97 -1.87
C ASN A 177 -19.48 12.50 -3.23
N HIS A 178 -20.08 11.61 -4.01
CA HIS A 178 -20.71 11.89 -5.29
C HIS A 178 -22.11 11.23 -5.37
N ALA A 179 -22.97 11.73 -6.23
CA ALA A 179 -24.33 11.20 -6.47
C ALA A 179 -25.12 10.93 -5.17
N LEU A 180 -25.42 12.00 -4.41
CA LEU A 180 -26.20 11.94 -3.15
C LEU A 180 -25.54 11.02 -2.08
N SER A 181 -24.22 10.94 -2.06
CA SER A 181 -23.43 10.10 -1.17
C SER A 181 -23.54 8.58 -1.42
N PHE A 182 -24.07 8.14 -2.54
CA PHE A 182 -24.07 6.72 -2.90
C PHE A 182 -22.70 6.22 -3.37
N PHE A 183 -21.90 7.10 -3.96
CA PHE A 183 -20.55 6.78 -4.48
C PHE A 183 -19.53 7.77 -3.96
N SER A 184 -18.28 7.31 -3.86
CA SER A 184 -17.16 8.20 -3.64
C SER A 184 -16.71 8.85 -4.97
N VAL A 185 -15.96 9.95 -4.85
CA VAL A 185 -15.31 10.59 -6.00
C VAL A 185 -14.14 9.77 -6.54
N PHE A 186 -13.69 8.78 -5.79
CA PHE A 186 -12.54 7.97 -6.15
C PHE A 186 -12.89 6.96 -7.25
N ASN A 187 -12.03 6.88 -8.25
CA ASN A 187 -12.09 5.81 -9.24
C ASN A 187 -11.23 4.65 -8.76
N ASN A 188 -11.86 3.56 -8.32
CA ASN A 188 -11.18 2.40 -7.76
C ASN A 188 -10.11 1.80 -8.69
N ASP A 189 -10.30 1.89 -10.00
CA ASP A 189 -9.35 1.33 -10.97
C ASP A 189 -8.03 2.12 -11.02
N ALA A 190 -8.06 3.38 -10.57
CA ALA A 190 -6.90 4.25 -10.46
C ALA A 190 -6.26 4.23 -9.05
N ILE A 191 -6.83 3.51 -8.08
CA ILE A 191 -6.32 3.48 -6.70
C ILE A 191 -5.40 2.28 -6.51
N GLN A 192 -4.24 2.52 -5.89
CA GLN A 192 -3.28 1.50 -5.51
C GLN A 192 -3.63 0.93 -4.13
N GLN A 193 -3.88 1.81 -3.17
CA GLN A 193 -4.21 1.43 -1.79
C GLN A 193 -4.91 2.56 -1.07
N VAL A 194 -5.60 2.20 0.01
CA VAL A 194 -6.14 3.13 0.99
C VAL A 194 -5.67 2.75 2.39
N SER A 195 -5.17 3.73 3.14
CA SER A 195 -4.70 3.58 4.51
C SER A 195 -5.60 4.36 5.45
N LEU A 196 -6.14 3.68 6.45
CA LEU A 196 -6.96 4.26 7.51
C LEU A 196 -6.17 4.30 8.82
N TYR A 197 -5.97 5.50 9.35
CA TYR A 197 -5.37 5.75 10.66
C TYR A 197 -6.48 6.10 11.65
N LYS A 198 -6.73 5.24 12.63
CA LYS A 198 -7.86 5.38 13.57
C LYS A 198 -7.51 5.99 14.93
N SER A 199 -6.30 5.80 15.41
CA SER A 199 -5.91 6.16 16.78
C SER A 199 -4.66 7.01 16.84
N TYR A 200 -3.73 6.70 15.99
CA TYR A 200 -2.45 7.35 15.88
C TYR A 200 -2.19 7.64 14.40
N PHE A 201 -1.83 8.84 14.10
CA PHE A 201 -1.42 9.25 12.76
C PHE A 201 -0.13 10.05 12.85
N PRO A 202 0.74 9.92 11.83
CA PRO A 202 1.99 10.66 11.75
C PRO A 202 1.79 12.18 11.90
N LEU A 203 2.76 12.87 12.48
CA LEU A 203 2.71 14.32 12.73
C LEU A 203 2.48 15.18 11.49
N LYS A 204 2.74 14.64 10.31
CA LYS A 204 2.46 15.31 9.02
C LYS A 204 0.96 15.53 8.76
N TYR A 205 0.10 14.77 9.44
CA TYR A 205 -1.35 14.89 9.30
C TYR A 205 -1.92 15.75 10.42
N GLY A 206 -2.69 16.75 10.07
CA GLY A 206 -3.32 17.66 11.02
C GLY A 206 -4.66 18.20 10.51
N GLY A 207 -5.33 19.02 11.35
CA GLY A 207 -6.55 19.73 10.96
C GLY A 207 -7.85 18.94 11.05
N ARG A 208 -7.82 17.67 11.52
CA ARG A 208 -9.00 16.83 11.80
C ARG A 208 -8.83 16.05 13.09
N THR A 209 -9.94 15.62 13.68
CA THR A 209 -9.98 15.13 15.07
C THR A 209 -10.22 13.63 15.19
N SER A 210 -10.65 12.94 14.13
CA SER A 210 -11.10 11.55 14.23
C SER A 210 -10.11 10.57 13.59
N SER A 211 -9.96 10.64 12.29
CA SER A 211 -9.15 9.70 11.53
C SER A 211 -8.49 10.36 10.34
N VAL A 212 -7.49 9.67 9.77
CA VAL A 212 -6.90 10.03 8.49
C VAL A 212 -7.12 8.88 7.53
N ILE A 213 -7.65 9.19 6.36
CA ILE A 213 -7.86 8.28 5.23
C ILE A 213 -6.94 8.77 4.12
N ASP A 214 -5.85 8.03 3.88
CA ASP A 214 -4.85 8.36 2.88
C ASP A 214 -5.00 7.42 1.69
N VAL A 215 -5.46 7.97 0.56
CA VAL A 215 -5.71 7.26 -0.69
C VAL A 215 -4.54 7.51 -1.63
N LYS A 216 -3.91 6.45 -2.10
CA LYS A 216 -2.80 6.48 -3.04
C LYS A 216 -3.24 6.03 -4.42
N MET A 217 -2.89 6.81 -5.44
CA MET A 217 -3.12 6.44 -6.83
C MET A 217 -2.05 5.50 -7.38
N ARG A 218 -2.41 4.74 -8.40
CA ARG A 218 -1.50 3.89 -9.17
C ARG A 218 -0.61 4.73 -10.09
N GLU A 219 0.60 4.27 -10.32
CA GLU A 219 1.54 4.90 -11.27
C GLU A 219 1.31 4.45 -12.73
N GLY A 220 0.51 3.40 -12.94
CA GLY A 220 0.33 2.75 -14.23
C GLY A 220 1.43 1.76 -14.59
N ASN A 221 1.14 0.89 -15.56
CA ASN A 221 2.04 -0.15 -16.00
C ASN A 221 3.19 0.44 -16.83
N ASN A 222 4.43 0.25 -16.39
CA ASN A 222 5.62 0.75 -17.07
C ASN A 222 6.29 -0.28 -18.01
N GLN A 223 5.71 -1.51 -18.13
CA GLN A 223 6.24 -2.57 -18.96
C GLN A 223 5.41 -2.77 -20.22
N GLU A 224 4.08 -2.81 -20.08
CA GLU A 224 3.14 -3.16 -21.14
C GLU A 224 1.95 -2.20 -21.18
N LYS A 225 1.37 -2.05 -22.36
CA LYS A 225 0.13 -1.28 -22.53
C LYS A 225 -1.05 -2.15 -22.13
N HIS A 226 -1.90 -1.61 -21.26
CA HIS A 226 -3.14 -2.24 -20.84
C HIS A 226 -4.32 -1.31 -21.12
N ARG A 227 -5.43 -1.89 -21.58
CA ARG A 227 -6.67 -1.15 -21.88
C ARG A 227 -7.82 -1.98 -21.37
N SER A 228 -8.70 -1.38 -20.63
CA SER A 228 -9.95 -2.01 -20.20
C SER A 228 -11.12 -1.05 -20.37
N ALA A 229 -12.27 -1.62 -20.69
CA ALA A 229 -13.54 -0.91 -20.68
C ALA A 229 -14.58 -1.83 -20.03
N THR A 230 -15.32 -1.27 -19.08
CA THR A 230 -16.39 -2.00 -18.38
C THR A 230 -17.68 -1.23 -18.52
N ILE A 231 -18.75 -1.93 -18.93
CA ILE A 231 -20.10 -1.38 -19.00
C ILE A 231 -20.89 -2.04 -17.89
N GLY A 232 -21.30 -1.26 -16.90
CA GLY A 232 -22.13 -1.71 -15.79
C GLY A 232 -23.52 -1.08 -15.83
N VAL A 233 -24.41 -1.56 -14.97
CA VAL A 233 -25.79 -1.05 -14.88
C VAL A 233 -25.85 0.39 -14.37
N ILE A 234 -24.91 0.76 -13.48
CA ILE A 234 -24.90 2.05 -12.79
C ILE A 234 -23.86 2.99 -13.37
N ALA A 235 -22.73 2.45 -13.83
CA ALA A 235 -21.61 3.23 -14.36
C ALA A 235 -20.85 2.46 -15.43
N SER A 236 -20.26 3.18 -16.37
CA SER A 236 -19.25 2.67 -17.30
C SER A 236 -17.89 3.23 -16.95
N LYS A 237 -16.85 2.46 -17.21
CA LYS A 237 -15.47 2.80 -16.91
C LYS A 237 -14.58 2.57 -18.12
N ILE A 238 -13.56 3.37 -18.23
CA ILE A 238 -12.47 3.17 -19.19
C ILE A 238 -11.15 3.37 -18.46
N GLN A 239 -10.19 2.52 -18.76
CA GLN A 239 -8.83 2.63 -18.24
C GLN A 239 -7.84 2.38 -19.37
N LEU A 240 -6.86 3.24 -19.47
CA LEU A 240 -5.75 3.17 -20.40
C LEU A 240 -4.47 3.37 -19.63
N GLU A 241 -3.57 2.42 -19.70
CA GLU A 241 -2.27 2.54 -19.04
C GLU A 241 -1.16 1.96 -19.91
N GLY A 242 0.05 2.40 -19.68
CA GLY A 242 1.20 1.86 -20.38
C GLY A 242 2.46 2.70 -20.26
N PRO A 243 3.59 2.19 -20.80
CA PRO A 243 4.84 2.92 -20.78
C PRO A 243 4.83 4.06 -21.81
N ILE A 244 5.26 5.25 -21.38
CA ILE A 244 5.77 6.31 -22.26
C ILE A 244 7.21 5.94 -22.64
N LYS A 245 8.01 5.58 -21.63
CA LYS A 245 9.36 5.04 -21.81
C LYS A 245 9.50 3.79 -20.95
N LYS A 246 9.62 2.62 -21.59
CA LYS A 246 9.63 1.31 -20.94
C LYS A 246 10.64 1.26 -19.79
N GLY A 247 10.15 0.83 -18.61
CA GLY A 247 10.92 0.74 -17.38
C GLY A 247 11.28 2.06 -16.71
N LYS A 248 10.82 3.23 -17.23
CA LYS A 248 11.13 4.55 -16.66
C LYS A 248 9.90 5.39 -16.36
N THR A 249 8.99 5.52 -17.34
CA THR A 249 7.85 6.43 -17.23
C THR A 249 6.62 5.75 -17.79
N SER A 250 5.53 5.82 -17.05
CA SER A 250 4.22 5.29 -17.41
C SER A 250 3.16 6.38 -17.41
N TYR A 251 2.02 6.07 -17.98
CA TYR A 251 0.80 6.85 -17.87
C TYR A 251 -0.35 5.96 -17.40
N LEU A 252 -1.27 6.56 -16.68
CA LEU A 252 -2.56 5.98 -16.31
C LEU A 252 -3.64 7.02 -16.57
N ILE A 253 -4.63 6.64 -17.38
CA ILE A 253 -5.83 7.43 -17.66
C ILE A 253 -7.01 6.56 -17.27
N ALA A 254 -7.80 7.01 -16.30
CA ALA A 254 -8.97 6.30 -15.84
C ALA A 254 -10.18 7.23 -15.80
N GLY A 255 -11.27 6.84 -16.42
CA GLY A 255 -12.52 7.57 -16.46
C GLY A 255 -13.68 6.73 -15.94
N ARG A 256 -14.58 7.34 -15.17
CA ARG A 256 -15.85 6.74 -14.74
C ARG A 256 -16.98 7.67 -15.12
N PHE A 257 -17.98 7.09 -15.76
CA PHE A 257 -19.22 7.80 -16.15
C PHE A 257 -20.41 7.09 -15.50
N ALA A 258 -21.02 7.74 -14.52
CA ALA A 258 -22.21 7.21 -13.85
C ALA A 258 -23.48 7.81 -14.47
N TYR A 259 -24.54 6.98 -14.58
CA TYR A 259 -25.84 7.38 -15.13
C TYR A 259 -26.97 7.20 -14.11
N PRO A 260 -27.04 8.07 -13.10
CA PRO A 260 -28.04 7.97 -12.04
C PRO A 260 -29.48 8.06 -12.57
N GLY A 261 -29.70 8.77 -13.68
CA GLY A 261 -30.99 8.89 -14.33
C GLY A 261 -31.54 7.56 -14.87
N ALA A 262 -30.69 6.66 -15.34
CA ALA A 262 -31.12 5.34 -15.82
C ALA A 262 -31.69 4.50 -14.66
N VAL A 263 -31.03 4.53 -13.49
CA VAL A 263 -31.48 3.81 -12.30
C VAL A 263 -32.80 4.39 -11.76
N LEU A 264 -32.93 5.71 -11.73
CA LEU A 264 -34.17 6.39 -11.28
C LEU A 264 -35.35 6.12 -12.21
N ASN A 265 -35.13 5.95 -13.52
CA ASN A 265 -36.19 5.62 -14.48
C ASN A 265 -36.66 4.17 -14.37
N VAL A 266 -35.83 3.25 -13.92
CA VAL A 266 -36.23 1.84 -13.67
C VAL A 266 -37.03 1.70 -12.37
N LEU A 267 -36.87 2.63 -11.41
CA LEU A 267 -37.56 2.63 -10.12
C LEU A 267 -38.91 3.39 -10.15
N LYS A 268 -39.26 4.04 -11.27
CA LYS A 268 -40.58 4.61 -11.53
C LYS A 268 -41.50 3.58 -12.19
#